data_440de3e967c97b881078ce97ca0be7f6
#
_entry.id   440de3e967c97b881078ce97ca0be7f6
#
_cell.length_a   1.000
_cell.length_b   1.000
_cell.length_c   1.000
_cell.angle_alpha   90.00
_cell.angle_beta   90.00
_cell.angle_gamma   90.00
#
_symmetry.space_group_name_H-M   'P 1'
#
loop_
_entity.id
_entity.type
_entity.pdbx_description
1 polymer ?
#
loop_
_entity_poly.entity_id
_entity_poly.type
_entity_poly.pdbx_seq_one_letter_code
_entity_poly.pdbx_strand_id
1 'polypeptide(L)'
;MELPPPSASDELVDFRVRPFGSVSVDGKALGDTPFPPVKLAPGQHRVQVVNCDLNKTVTRTFEVKVGAQNVFRLNLEEEGP
;
A
#
# COMPACT_ATOMS: atom_id res chain seq x y z
N MET A 1 1.37 28.68 -13.25
CA MET A 1 2.14 27.48 -13.08
C MET A 1 1.24 26.25 -13.08
N GLU A 2 1.60 25.29 -13.83
CA GLU A 2 0.80 24.14 -14.04
C GLU A 2 1.37 22.93 -13.33
N LEU A 3 0.55 22.23 -12.60
CA LEU A 3 0.99 21.01 -11.95
C LEU A 3 0.90 19.85 -12.92
N PRO A 4 1.88 18.94 -12.93
CA PRO A 4 1.78 17.77 -13.77
C PRO A 4 0.61 16.90 -13.32
N PRO A 5 -0.05 16.22 -14.26
CA PRO A 5 -1.13 15.31 -13.88
C PRO A 5 -0.58 14.20 -13.00
N PRO A 6 -1.25 13.85 -11.92
CA PRO A 6 -0.76 12.78 -11.04
C PRO A 6 -0.51 11.48 -11.77
N SER A 7 -1.35 11.15 -12.73
CA SER A 7 -1.22 9.90 -13.46
C SER A 7 0.00 9.82 -14.34
N ALA A 8 0.61 10.96 -14.67
CA ALA A 8 1.74 10.97 -15.59
C ALA A 8 2.97 10.28 -15.01
N SER A 9 3.07 10.19 -13.69
CA SER A 9 4.23 9.59 -13.05
C SER A 9 3.85 8.51 -12.06
N ASP A 10 2.61 8.01 -12.13
CA ASP A 10 2.20 6.94 -11.23
C ASP A 10 2.95 5.66 -11.52
N GLU A 11 3.31 4.95 -10.46
CA GLU A 11 4.01 3.68 -10.55
C GLU A 11 3.12 2.57 -10.05
N LEU A 12 3.26 1.39 -10.60
CA LEU A 12 2.53 0.24 -10.13
C LEU A 12 3.15 -0.28 -8.84
N VAL A 13 2.31 -0.49 -7.84
CA VAL A 13 2.74 -1.00 -6.54
C VAL A 13 2.00 -2.30 -6.26
N ASP A 14 2.76 -3.33 -5.95
CA ASP A 14 2.23 -4.65 -5.64
C ASP A 14 2.14 -4.77 -4.12
N PHE A 15 0.95 -5.07 -3.62
CA PHE A 15 0.73 -5.21 -2.19
C PHE A 15 0.64 -6.68 -1.83
N ARG A 16 1.57 -7.13 -0.99
CA ARG A 16 1.63 -8.52 -0.55
C ARG A 16 1.47 -8.57 0.96
N VAL A 17 0.26 -8.87 1.38
CA VAL A 17 -0.10 -8.92 2.79
C VAL A 17 -0.49 -10.35 3.15
N ARG A 18 0.06 -10.86 4.24
CA ARG A 18 -0.22 -12.22 4.68
C ARG A 18 -0.79 -12.19 6.09
N PRO A 19 -1.79 -13.00 6.37
CA PRO A 19 -2.50 -13.89 5.45
C PRO A 19 -3.39 -13.11 4.47
N PHE A 20 -3.93 -11.98 4.90
CA PHE A 20 -4.73 -11.07 4.08
C PHE A 20 -5.03 -9.83 4.93
N GLY A 21 -5.58 -8.82 4.29
CA GLY A 21 -5.97 -7.62 5.03
C GLY A 21 -6.62 -6.60 4.13
N SER A 22 -7.34 -5.67 4.76
CA SER A 22 -7.90 -4.52 4.07
C SER A 22 -6.85 -3.43 4.03
N VAL A 23 -6.52 -2.96 2.85
CA VAL A 23 -5.46 -1.99 2.65
C VAL A 23 -6.03 -0.63 2.33
N SER A 24 -5.52 0.38 3.03
CA SER A 24 -5.83 1.78 2.74
C SER A 24 -4.52 2.53 2.55
N VAL A 25 -4.51 3.45 1.58
CA VAL A 25 -3.34 4.29 1.32
C VAL A 25 -3.77 5.73 1.41
N ASP A 26 -3.10 6.49 2.25
CA ASP A 26 -3.39 7.91 2.47
C ASP A 26 -4.86 8.16 2.79
N GLY A 27 -5.46 7.23 3.51
CA GLY A 27 -6.87 7.34 3.89
C GLY A 27 -7.86 6.84 2.87
N LYS A 28 -7.37 6.34 1.74
CA LYS A 28 -8.24 5.83 0.68
C LYS A 28 -8.23 4.30 0.68
N ALA A 29 -9.39 3.70 0.83
CA ALA A 29 -9.49 2.24 0.87
C ALA A 29 -9.25 1.66 -0.52
N LEU A 30 -8.36 0.67 -0.60
CA LEU A 30 -8.05 -0.03 -1.84
C LEU A 30 -8.79 -1.35 -1.94
N GLY A 31 -9.13 -1.94 -0.80
CA GLY A 31 -9.83 -3.21 -0.76
C GLY A 31 -9.05 -4.26 -0.01
N ASP A 32 -9.53 -5.50 -0.08
CA ASP A 32 -8.91 -6.62 0.60
C ASP A 32 -7.90 -7.31 -0.30
N THR A 33 -6.77 -7.70 0.28
CA THR A 33 -5.78 -8.47 -0.45
C THR A 33 -6.24 -9.92 -0.60
N PRO A 34 -5.84 -10.60 -1.70
CA PRO A 34 -5.03 -10.06 -2.79
C PRO A 34 -5.84 -9.23 -3.78
N PHE A 35 -5.16 -8.28 -4.37
CA PHE A 35 -5.75 -7.50 -5.46
C PHE A 35 -4.64 -7.13 -6.46
N PRO A 36 -5.02 -6.74 -7.70
CA PRO A 36 -4.02 -6.39 -8.71
C PRO A 36 -3.18 -5.20 -8.29
N PRO A 37 -1.99 -5.02 -8.87
CA PRO A 37 -1.18 -3.86 -8.56
C PRO A 37 -1.92 -2.55 -8.75
N VAL A 38 -1.61 -1.59 -7.93
CA VAL A 38 -2.30 -0.30 -7.86
C VAL A 38 -1.33 0.80 -8.27
N LYS A 39 -1.84 1.79 -8.97
CA LYS A 39 -1.01 2.94 -9.36
C LYS A 39 -0.99 3.97 -8.25
N LEU A 40 0.21 4.33 -7.84
CA LEU A 40 0.42 5.35 -6.82
C LEU A 40 1.45 6.35 -7.30
N ALA A 41 1.26 7.60 -6.90
CA ALA A 41 2.23 8.64 -7.24
C ALA A 41 3.55 8.39 -6.51
N PRO A 42 4.68 8.75 -7.11
CA PRO A 42 5.97 8.63 -6.43
C PRO A 42 5.99 9.46 -5.16
N GLY A 43 6.73 8.98 -4.16
CA GLY A 43 6.86 9.66 -2.89
C GLY A 43 6.37 8.78 -1.76
N GLN A 44 6.27 9.38 -0.58
CA GLN A 44 5.88 8.64 0.61
C GLN A 44 4.38 8.54 0.75
N HIS A 45 3.92 7.36 1.10
CA HIS A 45 2.50 7.09 1.31
C HIS A 45 2.30 6.38 2.65
N ARG A 46 1.21 6.70 3.31
CA ARG A 46 0.86 6.01 4.55
C ARG A 46 -0.05 4.84 4.19
N VAL A 47 0.42 3.63 4.48
CA VAL A 47 -0.32 2.41 4.20
C VAL A 47 -0.85 1.86 5.51
N GLN A 48 -2.14 1.62 5.57
CA GLN A 48 -2.77 1.02 6.72
C GLN A 48 -3.40 -0.30 6.32
N VAL A 49 -3.08 -1.35 7.08
CA VAL A 49 -3.60 -2.69 6.81
C VAL A 49 -4.37 -3.16 8.04
N VAL A 50 -5.59 -3.60 7.83
CA VAL A 50 -6.46 -4.08 8.90
C VAL A 50 -6.85 -5.52 8.61
N ASN A 51 -6.68 -6.38 9.61
CA ASN A 51 -7.14 -7.76 9.54
C ASN A 51 -8.04 -8.04 10.72
N CYS A 52 -9.33 -8.19 10.45
CA CYS A 52 -10.32 -8.40 11.50
C CYS A 52 -10.18 -9.76 12.18
N ASP A 53 -9.77 -10.78 11.43
CA ASP A 53 -9.61 -12.12 11.98
C ASP A 53 -8.51 -12.18 13.02
N LEU A 54 -7.43 -11.43 12.77
CA LEU A 54 -6.32 -11.35 13.70
C LEU A 54 -6.46 -10.17 14.65
N ASN A 55 -7.48 -9.34 14.44
CA ASN A 55 -7.71 -8.13 15.24
C ASN A 55 -6.46 -7.26 15.25
N LYS A 56 -5.87 -7.05 14.10
CA LYS A 56 -4.64 -6.28 13.96
C LYS A 56 -4.82 -5.14 12.99
N THR A 57 -4.19 -4.01 13.33
CA THR A 57 -4.12 -2.85 12.47
C THR A 57 -2.66 -2.42 12.44
N VAL A 58 -2.09 -2.34 11.25
CA VAL A 58 -0.69 -1.96 11.08
C VAL A 58 -0.63 -0.77 10.15
N THR A 59 0.12 0.25 10.56
CA THR A 59 0.35 1.42 9.72
C THR A 59 1.83 1.50 9.40
N ARG A 60 2.14 1.67 8.13
CA ARG A 60 3.52 1.78 7.65
C ARG A 60 3.63 2.91 6.64
N THR A 61 4.78 3.51 6.60
CA THR A 61 5.11 4.47 5.55
C THR A 61 5.84 3.73 4.44
N PHE A 62 5.37 3.89 3.22
CA PHE A 62 5.95 3.22 2.06
C PHE A 62 6.34 4.26 1.02
N GLU A 63 7.56 4.18 0.55
CA GLU A 63 8.04 5.10 -0.48
C GLU A 63 7.93 4.47 -1.85
N VAL A 64 7.25 5.15 -2.76
CA VAL A 64 7.12 4.72 -4.16
C VAL A 64 8.21 5.41 -4.96
N LYS A 65 9.02 4.63 -5.66
CA LYS A 65 10.14 5.14 -6.43
C LYS A 65 9.90 4.98 -7.92
N VAL A 66 10.28 6.01 -8.66
CA VAL A 66 10.15 6.01 -10.11
C VAL A 66 11.18 5.04 -10.71
N GLY A 67 10.73 4.22 -11.65
CA GLY A 67 11.61 3.32 -12.38
C GLY A 67 12.07 2.11 -11.59
N ALA A 68 11.44 1.86 -10.44
CA ALA A 68 11.80 0.74 -9.60
C ALA A 68 10.61 -0.20 -9.44
N GLN A 69 10.89 -1.42 -9.01
CA GLN A 69 9.83 -2.33 -8.62
C GLN A 69 9.36 -1.95 -7.24
N ASN A 70 8.10 -1.55 -7.14
CA ASN A 70 7.54 -1.14 -5.87
C ASN A 70 6.67 -2.26 -5.34
N VAL A 71 7.13 -2.91 -4.26
CA VAL A 71 6.41 -4.02 -3.63
C VAL A 71 6.30 -3.73 -2.14
N PHE A 72 5.07 -3.70 -1.66
CA PHE A 72 4.80 -3.56 -0.24
C PHE A 72 4.52 -4.94 0.35
N ARG A 73 5.38 -5.38 1.24
CA ARG A 73 5.25 -6.70 1.86
C ARG A 73 4.99 -6.54 3.34
N LEU A 74 4.02 -7.26 3.82
CA LEU A 74 3.68 -7.24 5.24
C LEU A 74 3.17 -8.60 5.66
N ASN A 75 3.73 -9.14 6.74
CA ASN A 75 3.26 -10.38 7.31
C ASN A 75 2.64 -10.06 8.67
N LEU A 76 1.32 -10.06 8.73
CA LEU A 76 0.61 -9.70 9.94
C LEU A 76 0.83 -10.70 11.08
N GLU A 77 1.16 -11.93 10.73
CA GLU A 77 1.42 -12.95 11.75
C GLU A 77 2.74 -12.73 12.45
N GLU A 78 3.69 -12.08 11.78
CA GLU A 78 4.99 -11.78 12.37
C GLU A 78 5.01 -10.43 13.07
N GLU A 79 4.02 -9.57 12.78
CA GLU A 79 3.93 -8.29 13.47
C GLU A 79 3.50 -8.55 14.90
N GLY A 80 4.20 -7.98 15.83
CA GLY A 80 3.92 -8.19 17.22
C GLY A 80 2.56 -7.66 17.65
N PRO A 81 2.10 -8.04 18.81
CA PRO A 81 0.83 -7.54 19.34
C PRO A 81 0.88 -6.04 19.57
#